data_88684aaae9466e198c260148ee28e260
#
_entry.id   88684aaae9466e198c260148ee28e260
#
_cell.length_a   1.000
_cell.length_b   1.000
_cell.length_c   1.000
_cell.angle_alpha   90.00
_cell.angle_beta   90.00
_cell.angle_gamma   90.00
#
_symmetry.space_group_name_H-M   'P 1'
#
loop_
_entity.id
_entity.type
_entity.pdbx_description
1 polymer ?
#
loop_
_entity_poly.entity_id
_entity_poly.type
_entity_poly.pdbx_seq_one_letter_code
_entity_poly.pdbx_strand_id
1 'polypeptide(L)'
;MHAHIWRDTYELNAAQLRRAAAVYHIDRIFVSALGTNQPTEDELDELNRATVDLCWQDSLFCGYVYLNPLNSDCLARLKRGIEHDGMLGVKLWVSCLCNDKACDPIYEYCAAENVPVLLHAFEKTYGRSSGESTAVHVRQAAMRHPDTQFIMAHLGANCYTNLPLIADLPNVATDFSGTICRADDLPYALELLGSERILFGSDMPASFCASFAQVLDADLSQQDADNILFRNAQRLFSRMRCD
;
A
#
# COMPACT_ATOMS: atom_id res chain seq x y z
N MET A 1 -4.30 -2.24 5.84
CA MET A 1 -2.92 -2.49 5.34
C MET A 1 -2.24 -1.26 4.69
N HIS A 2 -2.91 -0.20 4.41
CA HIS A 2 -2.39 1.00 3.76
C HIS A 2 -2.70 2.23 4.61
N ALA A 3 -1.69 2.77 5.29
CA ALA A 3 -1.74 4.02 6.04
C ALA A 3 -0.39 4.73 5.99
N HIS A 4 -0.37 6.02 6.28
CA HIS A 4 0.84 6.83 6.29
C HIS A 4 1.00 7.64 7.56
N ILE A 5 2.26 7.89 7.94
CA ILE A 5 2.65 8.93 8.87
C ILE A 5 3.44 9.99 8.09
N TRP A 6 3.08 11.24 8.23
CA TRP A 6 3.65 12.30 7.42
C TRP A 6 4.77 13.02 8.14
N ARG A 7 5.81 13.41 7.39
CA ARG A 7 6.90 14.25 7.90
C ARG A 7 6.32 15.44 8.67
N ASP A 8 6.98 15.83 9.75
CA ASP A 8 6.58 16.89 10.68
C ASP A 8 5.33 16.61 11.53
N THR A 9 4.62 15.49 11.32
CA THR A 9 3.40 15.12 12.06
C THR A 9 3.37 13.64 12.48
N TYR A 10 4.52 12.96 12.56
CA TYR A 10 4.60 11.52 12.84
C TYR A 10 3.81 11.13 14.10
N GLU A 11 4.07 11.79 15.22
CA GLU A 11 3.41 11.48 16.50
C GLU A 11 1.90 11.73 16.46
N LEU A 12 1.46 12.82 15.80
CA LEU A 12 0.04 13.11 15.64
C LEU A 12 -0.64 12.02 14.82
N ASN A 13 -0.02 11.62 13.71
CA ASN A 13 -0.57 10.59 12.83
C ASN A 13 -0.58 9.22 13.52
N ALA A 14 0.48 8.85 14.23
CA ALA A 14 0.53 7.62 15.01
C ALA A 14 -0.55 7.59 16.11
N ALA A 15 -0.77 8.71 16.80
CA ALA A 15 -1.84 8.83 17.79
C ALA A 15 -3.24 8.68 17.18
N GLN A 16 -3.48 9.25 15.99
CA GLN A 16 -4.73 9.08 15.25
C GLN A 16 -4.96 7.62 14.85
N LEU A 17 -3.93 6.94 14.35
CA LEU A 17 -4.00 5.53 13.98
C LEU A 17 -4.23 4.62 15.19
N ARG A 18 -3.56 4.87 16.33
CA ARG A 18 -3.82 4.16 17.60
C ARG A 18 -5.26 4.33 18.06
N ARG A 19 -5.80 5.55 17.95
CA ARG A 19 -7.21 5.81 18.28
C ARG A 19 -8.14 5.03 17.37
N ALA A 20 -7.87 4.99 16.06
CA ALA A 20 -8.66 4.20 15.12
C ALA A 20 -8.59 2.71 15.47
N ALA A 21 -7.38 2.19 15.77
CA ALA A 21 -7.21 0.81 16.19
C ALA A 21 -8.03 0.44 17.43
N ALA A 22 -8.03 1.31 18.45
CA ALA A 22 -8.80 1.11 19.67
C ALA A 22 -10.33 1.14 19.41
N VAL A 23 -10.82 2.02 18.54
CA VAL A 23 -12.26 2.16 18.22
C VAL A 23 -12.77 1.00 17.36
N TYR A 24 -11.97 0.55 16.39
CA TYR A 24 -12.39 -0.43 15.39
C TYR A 24 -11.79 -1.82 15.61
N HIS A 25 -11.13 -2.06 16.75
CA HIS A 25 -10.51 -3.33 17.12
C HIS A 25 -9.53 -3.87 16.08
N ILE A 26 -8.57 -3.01 15.68
CA ILE A 26 -7.55 -3.35 14.68
C ILE A 26 -6.29 -3.85 15.37
N ASP A 27 -5.85 -5.04 14.99
CA ASP A 27 -4.67 -5.68 15.58
C ASP A 27 -3.35 -5.24 14.93
N ARG A 28 -3.38 -4.86 13.65
CA ARG A 28 -2.17 -4.48 12.89
C ARG A 28 -2.46 -3.38 11.88
N ILE A 29 -1.58 -2.40 11.82
CA ILE A 29 -1.63 -1.30 10.85
C ILE A 29 -0.32 -1.27 10.07
N PHE A 30 -0.40 -1.37 8.75
CA PHE A 30 0.78 -1.23 7.89
C PHE A 30 0.97 0.23 7.49
N VAL A 31 2.16 0.76 7.77
CA VAL A 31 2.49 2.17 7.58
C VAL A 31 3.78 2.37 6.81
N SER A 32 3.87 3.50 6.13
CA SER A 32 5.13 4.10 5.69
C SER A 32 5.14 5.59 6.03
N ALA A 33 6.28 6.13 6.41
CA ALA A 33 6.45 7.57 6.49
C ALA A 33 6.59 8.15 5.08
N LEU A 34 5.93 9.28 4.83
CA LEU A 34 6.00 10.03 3.57
C LEU A 34 6.37 11.49 3.84
N GLY A 35 6.96 12.14 2.83
CA GLY A 35 7.37 13.54 2.89
C GLY A 35 7.27 14.21 1.53
N THR A 36 8.38 14.37 0.84
CA THR A 36 8.44 14.99 -0.48
C THR A 36 8.18 13.99 -1.62
N ASN A 37 7.77 14.50 -2.79
CA ASN A 37 7.51 13.68 -3.97
C ASN A 37 8.79 13.06 -4.58
N GLN A 38 9.94 13.70 -4.36
CA GLN A 38 11.24 13.30 -4.88
C GLN A 38 12.26 13.28 -3.73
N PRO A 39 12.10 12.35 -2.77
CA PRO A 39 12.99 12.31 -1.61
C PRO A 39 14.43 11.99 -2.02
N THR A 40 15.35 12.71 -1.41
CA THR A 40 16.79 12.42 -1.47
C THR A 40 17.11 11.17 -0.64
N GLU A 41 18.35 10.68 -0.74
CA GLU A 41 18.82 9.55 0.06
C GLU A 41 18.73 9.84 1.57
N ASP A 42 19.14 11.05 2.01
CA ASP A 42 19.05 11.48 3.41
C ASP A 42 17.60 11.60 3.91
N GLU A 43 16.70 12.14 3.07
CA GLU A 43 15.27 12.21 3.41
C GLU A 43 14.64 10.82 3.52
N LEU A 44 15.04 9.86 2.67
CA LEU A 44 14.58 8.48 2.79
C LEU A 44 15.13 7.80 4.06
N ASP A 45 16.36 8.11 4.48
CA ASP A 45 16.89 7.62 5.75
C ASP A 45 16.07 8.11 6.94
N GLU A 46 15.71 9.41 6.96
CA GLU A 46 14.85 9.98 7.98
C GLU A 46 13.46 9.30 8.00
N LEU A 47 12.80 9.22 6.82
CA LEU A 47 11.44 8.67 6.69
C LEU A 47 11.38 7.18 7.06
N ASN A 48 12.31 6.37 6.53
CA ASN A 48 12.34 4.96 6.87
C ASN A 48 12.68 4.72 8.35
N ARG A 49 13.58 5.52 8.94
CA ARG A 49 13.88 5.46 10.36
C ARG A 49 12.64 5.74 11.21
N ALA A 50 11.87 6.79 10.87
CA ALA A 50 10.62 7.09 11.58
C ALA A 50 9.62 5.92 11.53
N THR A 51 9.53 5.21 10.39
CA THR A 51 8.71 3.99 10.25
C THR A 51 9.24 2.87 11.14
N VAL A 52 10.55 2.60 11.10
CA VAL A 52 11.23 1.55 11.89
C VAL A 52 11.04 1.79 13.39
N ASP A 53 11.32 3.01 13.84
CA ASP A 53 11.24 3.38 15.25
C ASP A 53 9.79 3.20 15.79
N LEU A 54 8.79 3.58 14.98
CA LEU A 54 7.38 3.37 15.33
C LEU A 54 7.03 1.88 15.46
N CYS A 55 7.47 1.05 14.51
CA CYS A 55 7.20 -0.39 14.52
C CYS A 55 7.92 -1.12 15.68
N TRP A 56 9.09 -0.65 16.07
CA TRP A 56 9.83 -1.24 17.19
C TRP A 56 9.26 -0.85 18.56
N GLN A 57 8.68 0.35 18.66
CA GLN A 57 8.08 0.85 19.91
C GLN A 57 6.67 0.31 20.13
N ASP A 58 5.96 -0.06 19.07
CA ASP A 58 4.56 -0.43 19.16
C ASP A 58 4.22 -1.54 18.16
N SER A 59 3.92 -2.72 18.68
CA SER A 59 3.61 -3.92 17.89
C SER A 59 2.31 -3.80 17.07
N LEU A 60 1.50 -2.76 17.29
CA LEU A 60 0.37 -2.43 16.42
C LEU A 60 0.81 -2.13 14.98
N PHE A 61 2.02 -1.59 14.80
CA PHE A 61 2.50 -1.13 13.50
C PHE A 61 3.39 -2.16 12.81
N CYS A 62 3.20 -2.28 11.50
CA CYS A 62 4.05 -3.01 10.56
C CYS A 62 4.53 -2.03 9.50
N GLY A 63 5.79 -2.13 9.07
CA GLY A 63 6.38 -1.11 8.20
C GLY A 63 6.53 -1.54 6.74
N TYR A 64 6.40 -0.57 5.85
CA TYR A 64 6.89 -0.62 4.49
C TYR A 64 8.20 0.14 4.38
N VAL A 65 9.14 -0.38 3.61
CA VAL A 65 10.29 0.40 3.13
C VAL A 65 9.78 1.39 2.07
N TYR A 66 9.87 2.67 2.34
CA TYR A 66 9.61 3.69 1.33
C TYR A 66 10.84 3.92 0.47
N LEU A 67 10.67 3.92 -0.85
CA LEU A 67 11.77 4.01 -1.81
C LEU A 67 11.52 5.08 -2.88
N ASN A 68 12.61 5.69 -3.32
CA ASN A 68 12.70 6.41 -4.59
C ASN A 68 13.56 5.57 -5.54
N PRO A 69 12.98 4.92 -6.56
CA PRO A 69 13.73 4.05 -7.49
C PRO A 69 14.86 4.75 -8.24
N LEU A 70 14.85 6.08 -8.31
CA LEU A 70 15.86 6.88 -9.00
C LEU A 70 17.11 7.14 -8.16
N ASN A 71 17.09 6.82 -6.86
CA ASN A 71 18.25 6.97 -5.99
C ASN A 71 19.22 5.79 -6.15
N SER A 72 20.51 6.08 -6.10
CA SER A 72 21.58 5.10 -6.36
C SER A 72 21.67 3.98 -5.31
N ASP A 73 21.24 4.26 -4.07
CA ASP A 73 21.26 3.34 -2.92
C ASP A 73 19.97 2.52 -2.78
N CYS A 74 19.00 2.70 -3.68
CA CYS A 74 17.63 2.20 -3.54
C CYS A 74 17.58 0.70 -3.21
N LEU A 75 18.32 -0.16 -3.93
CA LEU A 75 18.33 -1.60 -3.69
C LEU A 75 19.02 -1.97 -2.36
N ALA A 76 20.07 -1.27 -1.96
CA ALA A 76 20.73 -1.48 -0.68
C ALA A 76 19.81 -1.12 0.49
N ARG A 77 19.08 -0.02 0.36
CA ARG A 77 18.06 0.44 1.32
C ARG A 77 16.91 -0.57 1.45
N LEU A 78 16.42 -1.09 0.32
CA LEU A 78 15.40 -2.14 0.30
C LEU A 78 15.87 -3.36 1.09
N LYS A 79 17.05 -3.90 0.76
CA LYS A 79 17.61 -5.08 1.44
C LYS A 79 17.75 -4.84 2.94
N ARG A 80 18.32 -3.71 3.36
CA ARG A 80 18.46 -3.36 4.77
C ARG A 80 17.09 -3.35 5.48
N GLY A 81 16.10 -2.70 4.89
CA GLY A 81 14.75 -2.60 5.48
C GLY A 81 14.10 -3.97 5.69
N ILE A 82 14.20 -4.87 4.71
CA ILE A 82 13.59 -6.20 4.77
C ILE A 82 14.39 -7.18 5.63
N GLU A 83 15.72 -7.19 5.50
CA GLU A 83 16.58 -8.21 6.12
C GLU A 83 16.96 -7.87 7.58
N HIS A 84 17.05 -6.57 7.91
CA HIS A 84 17.57 -6.11 9.19
C HIS A 84 16.58 -5.28 10.02
N ASP A 85 15.79 -4.42 9.36
CA ASP A 85 14.92 -3.47 10.06
C ASP A 85 13.50 -4.02 10.31
N GLY A 86 13.20 -5.25 9.83
CA GLY A 86 11.93 -5.94 10.07
C GLY A 86 10.74 -5.40 9.27
N MET A 87 10.99 -4.67 8.18
CA MET A 87 9.94 -4.20 7.30
C MET A 87 9.35 -5.36 6.49
N LEU A 88 8.06 -5.30 6.18
CA LEU A 88 7.31 -6.41 5.61
C LEU A 88 6.90 -6.20 4.14
N GLY A 89 7.04 -5.01 3.62
CA GLY A 89 6.68 -4.67 2.24
C GLY A 89 7.42 -3.44 1.75
N VAL A 90 7.12 -3.05 0.53
CA VAL A 90 7.69 -1.87 -0.13
C VAL A 90 6.57 -0.90 -0.47
N LYS A 91 6.81 0.41 -0.28
CA LYS A 91 5.96 1.48 -0.79
C LYS A 91 6.69 2.24 -1.90
N LEU A 92 6.07 2.31 -3.07
CA LEU A 92 6.43 3.25 -4.13
C LEU A 92 5.34 4.31 -4.27
N TRP A 93 5.76 5.56 -4.35
CA TRP A 93 4.80 6.68 -4.42
C TRP A 93 4.88 7.38 -5.80
N VAL A 94 5.31 8.63 -5.86
CA VAL A 94 5.24 9.47 -7.08
C VAL A 94 6.62 9.93 -7.57
N SER A 95 7.69 9.26 -7.16
CA SER A 95 9.05 9.61 -7.57
C SER A 95 9.31 9.32 -9.05
N CYS A 96 8.77 8.21 -9.54
CA CYS A 96 8.72 7.85 -10.95
C CYS A 96 7.49 6.99 -11.23
N LEU A 97 7.19 6.74 -12.49
CA LEU A 97 6.13 5.80 -12.86
C LEU A 97 6.53 4.38 -12.44
N CYS A 98 5.57 3.61 -11.89
CA CYS A 98 5.85 2.26 -11.40
C CYS A 98 6.26 1.26 -12.50
N ASN A 99 6.06 1.58 -13.77
CA ASN A 99 6.56 0.81 -14.91
C ASN A 99 7.92 1.28 -15.42
N ASP A 100 8.56 2.27 -14.77
CA ASP A 100 9.93 2.67 -15.10
C ASP A 100 10.90 1.51 -14.86
N LYS A 101 11.91 1.40 -15.71
CA LYS A 101 12.95 0.36 -15.58
C LYS A 101 13.78 0.49 -14.31
N ALA A 102 13.86 1.66 -13.72
CA ALA A 102 14.51 1.86 -12.42
C ALA A 102 13.82 1.05 -11.31
N CYS A 103 12.56 0.66 -11.48
CA CYS A 103 11.83 -0.18 -10.54
C CYS A 103 12.13 -1.68 -10.70
N ASP A 104 12.66 -2.14 -11.85
CA ASP A 104 12.84 -3.57 -12.14
C ASP A 104 13.67 -4.31 -11.08
N PRO A 105 14.84 -3.79 -10.60
CA PRO A 105 15.62 -4.46 -9.56
C PRO A 105 14.88 -4.61 -8.22
N ILE A 106 13.97 -3.66 -7.91
CA ILE A 106 13.12 -3.72 -6.71
C ILE A 106 12.14 -4.89 -6.85
N TYR A 107 11.47 -4.99 -7.99
CA TYR A 107 10.48 -6.03 -8.26
C TYR A 107 11.08 -7.42 -8.29
N GLU A 108 12.25 -7.58 -8.92
CA GLU A 108 13.02 -8.84 -8.93
C GLU A 108 13.38 -9.30 -7.52
N TYR A 109 13.89 -8.40 -6.68
CA TYR A 109 14.18 -8.70 -5.28
C TYR A 109 12.89 -9.06 -4.50
N CYS A 110 11.83 -8.29 -4.69
CA CYS A 110 10.55 -8.52 -4.01
C CYS A 110 9.93 -9.87 -4.40
N ALA A 111 10.04 -10.28 -5.65
CA ALA A 111 9.62 -11.62 -6.11
C ALA A 111 10.43 -12.73 -5.43
N ALA A 112 11.76 -12.60 -5.40
CA ALA A 112 12.64 -13.60 -4.79
C ALA A 112 12.40 -13.78 -3.28
N GLU A 113 12.08 -12.69 -2.58
CA GLU A 113 11.90 -12.65 -1.13
C GLU A 113 10.42 -12.74 -0.68
N ASN A 114 9.47 -12.87 -1.62
CA ASN A 114 8.02 -12.84 -1.34
C ASN A 114 7.60 -11.59 -0.55
N VAL A 115 8.07 -10.42 -0.99
CA VAL A 115 7.78 -9.10 -0.40
C VAL A 115 6.76 -8.38 -1.27
N PRO A 116 5.57 -8.02 -0.78
CA PRO A 116 4.58 -7.30 -1.57
C PRO A 116 4.97 -5.83 -1.78
N VAL A 117 4.58 -5.29 -2.94
CA VAL A 117 4.85 -3.91 -3.34
C VAL A 117 3.56 -3.11 -3.42
N LEU A 118 3.40 -2.14 -2.53
CA LEU A 118 2.29 -1.19 -2.54
C LEU A 118 2.62 -0.03 -3.48
N LEU A 119 1.88 0.07 -4.56
CA LEU A 119 2.01 1.07 -5.60
C LEU A 119 0.94 2.15 -5.46
N HIS A 120 1.35 3.41 -5.32
CA HIS A 120 0.42 4.51 -5.52
C HIS A 120 -0.02 4.52 -6.98
N ALA A 121 -1.33 4.47 -7.22
CA ALA A 121 -1.92 4.57 -8.55
C ALA A 121 -3.19 5.42 -8.46
N PHE A 122 -3.16 6.59 -9.08
CA PHE A 122 -4.25 7.54 -8.97
C PHE A 122 -4.48 8.28 -10.29
N GLU A 123 -5.59 7.98 -10.95
CA GLU A 123 -5.97 8.65 -12.18
C GLU A 123 -6.60 10.02 -11.87
N LYS A 124 -5.91 11.09 -12.24
CA LYS A 124 -6.39 12.47 -12.11
C LYS A 124 -6.72 13.06 -13.46
N THR A 125 -7.82 13.77 -13.55
CA THR A 125 -8.21 14.51 -14.76
C THR A 125 -7.24 15.66 -15.04
N TYR A 126 -6.73 16.31 -13.97
CA TYR A 126 -5.72 17.38 -14.03
C TYR A 126 -4.89 17.40 -12.76
N GLY A 127 -3.72 18.04 -12.83
CA GLY A 127 -2.79 18.14 -11.70
C GLY A 127 -2.04 16.84 -11.38
N ARG A 128 -2.01 15.86 -12.31
CA ARG A 128 -1.19 14.66 -12.17
C ARG A 128 0.28 15.02 -12.27
N SER A 129 1.10 14.56 -11.32
CA SER A 129 2.55 14.70 -11.42
C SER A 129 3.12 13.74 -12.47
N SER A 130 4.33 14.04 -12.99
CA SER A 130 4.98 13.18 -14.00
C SER A 130 5.30 11.78 -13.51
N GLY A 131 5.51 11.61 -12.21
CA GLY A 131 5.79 10.31 -11.58
C GLY A 131 4.55 9.60 -11.01
N GLU A 132 3.36 10.18 -11.14
CA GLU A 132 2.14 9.60 -10.60
C GLU A 132 1.57 8.51 -11.52
N SER A 133 1.59 7.29 -11.04
CA SER A 133 1.14 6.11 -11.78
C SER A 133 -0.38 6.02 -11.89
N THR A 134 -0.85 5.28 -12.88
CA THR A 134 -2.24 4.85 -13.06
C THR A 134 -2.29 3.33 -13.22
N ALA A 135 -3.47 2.73 -13.29
CA ALA A 135 -3.63 1.30 -13.52
C ALA A 135 -2.95 0.79 -14.81
N VAL A 136 -2.81 1.63 -15.84
CA VAL A 136 -2.06 1.29 -17.07
C VAL A 136 -0.60 0.98 -16.75
N HIS A 137 0.04 1.79 -15.89
CA HIS A 137 1.43 1.59 -15.49
C HIS A 137 1.57 0.38 -14.58
N VAL A 138 0.62 0.16 -13.65
CA VAL A 138 0.56 -1.04 -12.80
C VAL A 138 0.44 -2.29 -13.67
N ARG A 139 -0.47 -2.30 -14.66
CA ARG A 139 -0.59 -3.41 -15.60
C ARG A 139 0.73 -3.74 -16.30
N GLN A 140 1.42 -2.72 -16.81
CA GLN A 140 2.69 -2.90 -17.52
C GLN A 140 3.78 -3.46 -16.61
N ALA A 141 3.87 -2.98 -15.37
CA ALA A 141 4.81 -3.50 -14.37
C ALA A 141 4.48 -4.96 -14.01
N ALA A 142 3.21 -5.26 -13.73
CA ALA A 142 2.76 -6.59 -13.33
C ALA A 142 2.92 -7.66 -14.43
N MET A 143 2.69 -7.29 -15.69
CA MET A 143 2.95 -8.18 -16.83
C MET A 143 4.44 -8.45 -17.04
N ARG A 144 5.31 -7.48 -16.77
CA ARG A 144 6.76 -7.64 -16.88
C ARG A 144 7.37 -8.44 -15.71
N HIS A 145 6.73 -8.37 -14.54
CA HIS A 145 7.17 -9.03 -13.30
C HIS A 145 6.05 -9.93 -12.74
N PRO A 146 5.69 -11.05 -13.40
CA PRO A 146 4.55 -11.87 -13.02
C PRO A 146 4.70 -12.56 -11.65
N ASP A 147 5.92 -12.72 -11.16
CA ASP A 147 6.22 -13.35 -9.86
C ASP A 147 6.19 -12.35 -8.68
N THR A 148 6.11 -11.03 -8.97
CA THR A 148 6.00 -9.99 -7.94
C THR A 148 4.55 -9.78 -7.56
N GLN A 149 4.27 -9.73 -6.25
CA GLN A 149 2.95 -9.40 -5.72
C GLN A 149 2.78 -7.88 -5.61
N PHE A 150 1.87 -7.33 -6.39
CA PHE A 150 1.57 -5.90 -6.38
C PHE A 150 0.26 -5.61 -5.66
N ILE A 151 0.21 -4.45 -5.02
CA ILE A 151 -1.01 -3.88 -4.46
C ILE A 151 -1.21 -2.52 -5.10
N MET A 152 -2.22 -2.38 -5.95
CA MET A 152 -2.62 -1.11 -6.54
C MET A 152 -3.45 -0.33 -5.55
N ALA A 153 -2.98 0.83 -5.11
CA ALA A 153 -3.70 1.67 -4.17
C ALA A 153 -4.95 2.32 -4.79
N HIS A 154 -5.95 2.62 -3.93
CA HIS A 154 -7.07 3.52 -4.23
C HIS A 154 -8.04 3.06 -5.32
N LEU A 155 -8.14 1.75 -5.61
CA LEU A 155 -8.86 1.24 -6.79
C LEU A 155 -8.46 1.98 -8.09
N GLY A 156 -7.26 2.60 -8.11
CA GLY A 156 -6.79 3.45 -9.21
C GLY A 156 -7.49 4.82 -9.30
N ALA A 157 -8.22 5.27 -8.28
CA ALA A 157 -9.07 6.47 -8.18
C ALA A 157 -10.43 6.35 -8.87
N ASN A 158 -10.53 5.67 -9.99
CA ASN A 158 -11.79 5.37 -10.67
C ASN A 158 -11.88 3.88 -10.93
N CYS A 159 -12.59 3.15 -10.07
CA CYS A 159 -12.69 1.69 -10.15
C CYS A 159 -13.25 1.21 -11.49
N TYR A 160 -14.23 1.91 -12.07
CA TYR A 160 -14.91 1.50 -13.32
C TYR A 160 -13.98 1.51 -14.54
N THR A 161 -12.98 2.39 -14.58
CA THR A 161 -12.00 2.47 -15.67
C THR A 161 -10.72 1.72 -15.38
N ASN A 162 -10.32 1.62 -14.11
CA ASN A 162 -9.01 1.13 -13.71
C ASN A 162 -8.98 -0.34 -13.30
N LEU A 163 -10.01 -0.86 -12.62
CA LEU A 163 -10.02 -2.27 -12.22
C LEU A 163 -10.08 -3.25 -13.41
N PRO A 164 -10.82 -2.99 -14.51
CA PRO A 164 -10.76 -3.84 -15.69
C PRO A 164 -9.36 -4.05 -16.26
N LEU A 165 -8.46 -3.07 -16.06
CA LEU A 165 -7.07 -3.14 -16.54
C LEU A 165 -6.21 -4.14 -15.77
N ILE A 166 -6.62 -4.51 -14.55
CA ILE A 166 -5.88 -5.45 -13.70
C ILE A 166 -6.65 -6.75 -13.41
N ALA A 167 -7.86 -6.88 -13.94
CA ALA A 167 -8.75 -8.01 -13.61
C ALA A 167 -8.15 -9.36 -14.00
N ASP A 168 -7.45 -9.45 -15.12
CA ASP A 168 -6.78 -10.64 -15.64
C ASP A 168 -5.38 -10.90 -15.05
N LEU A 169 -4.91 -10.08 -14.10
CA LEU A 169 -3.58 -10.18 -13.51
C LEU A 169 -3.64 -10.76 -12.09
N PRO A 170 -3.36 -12.05 -11.88
CA PRO A 170 -3.51 -12.70 -10.57
C PRO A 170 -2.50 -12.18 -9.53
N ASN A 171 -1.40 -11.57 -9.96
CA ASN A 171 -0.36 -11.00 -9.11
C ASN A 171 -0.65 -9.55 -8.69
N VAL A 172 -1.84 -9.00 -8.99
CA VAL A 172 -2.25 -7.65 -8.58
C VAL A 172 -3.47 -7.72 -7.67
N ALA A 173 -3.32 -7.28 -6.44
CA ALA A 173 -4.40 -6.96 -5.52
C ALA A 173 -4.63 -5.44 -5.51
N THR A 174 -5.69 -4.97 -4.84
CA THR A 174 -5.99 -3.54 -4.70
C THR A 174 -6.50 -3.20 -3.33
N ASP A 175 -6.44 -1.93 -2.94
CA ASP A 175 -7.15 -1.41 -1.79
C ASP A 175 -8.11 -0.26 -2.20
N PHE A 176 -9.10 0.02 -1.37
CA PHE A 176 -10.08 1.08 -1.58
C PHE A 176 -9.86 2.29 -0.67
N SER A 177 -8.61 2.49 -0.23
CA SER A 177 -8.20 3.65 0.57
C SER A 177 -8.25 4.95 -0.22
N GLY A 178 -8.11 6.07 0.48
CA GLY A 178 -7.94 7.39 -0.13
C GLY A 178 -9.13 8.31 0.04
N THR A 179 -9.21 9.32 -0.81
CA THR A 179 -10.17 10.43 -0.68
C THR A 179 -11.43 10.28 -1.54
N ILE A 180 -11.45 9.31 -2.45
CA ILE A 180 -12.62 9.00 -3.27
C ILE A 180 -13.32 7.80 -2.65
N CYS A 181 -14.51 8.02 -2.10
CA CYS A 181 -15.33 7.01 -1.46
C CYS A 181 -16.74 7.09 -2.05
N ARG A 182 -17.12 6.12 -2.86
CA ARG A 182 -18.47 5.98 -3.41
C ARG A 182 -19.07 4.67 -2.91
N ALA A 183 -20.35 4.64 -2.65
CA ALA A 183 -21.06 3.47 -2.12
C ALA A 183 -20.88 2.22 -3.02
N ASP A 184 -20.82 2.41 -4.33
CA ASP A 184 -20.74 1.31 -5.30
C ASP A 184 -19.30 0.87 -5.62
N ASP A 185 -18.26 1.55 -5.13
CA ASP A 185 -16.86 1.25 -5.48
C ASP A 185 -16.44 -0.14 -4.99
N LEU A 186 -16.74 -0.48 -3.73
CA LEU A 186 -16.38 -1.78 -3.15
C LEU A 186 -17.23 -2.94 -3.73
N PRO A 187 -18.56 -2.83 -3.86
CA PRO A 187 -19.38 -3.82 -4.56
C PRO A 187 -18.90 -4.11 -5.98
N TYR A 188 -18.59 -3.09 -6.77
CA TYR A 188 -18.05 -3.28 -8.11
C TYR A 188 -16.68 -3.98 -8.13
N ALA A 189 -15.80 -3.62 -7.19
CA ALA A 189 -14.51 -4.28 -7.06
C ALA A 189 -14.66 -5.76 -6.70
N LEU A 190 -15.61 -6.10 -5.83
CA LEU A 190 -15.95 -7.48 -5.46
C LEU A 190 -16.45 -8.30 -6.66
N GLU A 191 -17.38 -7.74 -7.43
CA GLU A 191 -17.91 -8.40 -8.62
C GLU A 191 -16.81 -8.73 -9.63
N LEU A 192 -15.86 -7.82 -9.81
CA LEU A 192 -14.83 -7.94 -10.84
C LEU A 192 -13.61 -8.76 -10.41
N LEU A 193 -13.16 -8.62 -9.15
CA LEU A 193 -11.90 -9.18 -8.67
C LEU A 193 -12.07 -10.34 -7.68
N GLY A 194 -13.24 -10.47 -7.07
CA GLY A 194 -13.42 -11.32 -5.89
C GLY A 194 -12.80 -10.72 -4.64
N SER A 195 -13.28 -11.17 -3.47
CA SER A 195 -12.81 -10.62 -2.17
C SER A 195 -11.35 -10.94 -1.85
N GLU A 196 -10.78 -12.01 -2.45
CA GLU A 196 -9.40 -12.45 -2.17
C GLU A 196 -8.32 -11.48 -2.72
N ARG A 197 -8.72 -10.53 -3.58
CA ARG A 197 -7.80 -9.56 -4.18
C ARG A 197 -8.01 -8.13 -3.69
N ILE A 198 -8.86 -7.94 -2.69
CA ILE A 198 -9.20 -6.63 -2.13
C ILE A 198 -8.68 -6.54 -0.70
N LEU A 199 -8.03 -5.43 -0.35
CA LEU A 199 -7.48 -5.18 0.98
C LEU A 199 -8.08 -3.92 1.58
N PHE A 200 -8.24 -3.92 2.90
CA PHE A 200 -8.62 -2.73 3.63
C PHE A 200 -7.43 -1.75 3.76
N GLY A 201 -7.67 -0.48 3.51
CA GLY A 201 -6.72 0.61 3.71
C GLY A 201 -7.43 1.91 4.02
N SER A 202 -6.76 2.85 4.67
CA SER A 202 -7.28 4.21 4.94
C SER A 202 -6.48 5.31 4.27
N ASP A 203 -5.24 5.02 3.85
CA ASP A 203 -4.27 6.00 3.31
C ASP A 203 -3.92 7.07 4.35
N MET A 204 -4.84 7.98 4.61
CA MET A 204 -4.69 9.05 5.58
C MET A 204 -5.19 8.64 6.96
N PRO A 205 -4.48 8.97 8.05
CA PRO A 205 -4.92 8.65 9.41
C PRO A 205 -6.32 9.17 9.76
N ALA A 206 -6.70 10.32 9.20
CA ALA A 206 -8.00 10.94 9.42
C ALA A 206 -9.15 10.31 8.59
N SER A 207 -8.83 9.52 7.55
CA SER A 207 -9.83 8.97 6.62
C SER A 207 -10.34 7.58 7.01
N PHE A 208 -9.91 7.05 8.15
CA PHE A 208 -10.24 5.68 8.56
C PHE A 208 -11.74 5.41 8.61
N CYS A 209 -12.51 6.32 9.20
CA CYS A 209 -13.96 6.16 9.31
C CYS A 209 -14.65 6.07 7.95
N ALA A 210 -14.18 6.84 6.95
CA ALA A 210 -14.74 6.81 5.60
C ALA A 210 -14.46 5.47 4.90
N SER A 211 -13.23 4.96 5.02
CA SER A 211 -12.88 3.65 4.46
C SER A 211 -13.65 2.51 5.15
N PHE A 212 -13.83 2.58 6.47
CA PHE A 212 -14.57 1.56 7.21
C PHE A 212 -16.07 1.60 6.90
N ALA A 213 -16.65 2.79 6.66
CA ALA A 213 -18.04 2.93 6.25
C ALA A 213 -18.34 2.17 4.94
N GLN A 214 -17.43 2.15 3.98
CA GLN A 214 -17.60 1.37 2.74
C GLN A 214 -17.75 -0.13 3.02
N VAL A 215 -17.03 -0.67 4.03
CA VAL A 215 -17.17 -2.07 4.44
C VAL A 215 -18.55 -2.34 5.03
N LEU A 216 -19.08 -1.40 5.82
CA LEU A 216 -20.40 -1.53 6.43
C LEU A 216 -21.55 -1.42 5.41
N ASP A 217 -21.37 -0.57 4.40
CA ASP A 217 -22.38 -0.33 3.39
C ASP A 217 -22.43 -1.41 2.29
N ALA A 218 -21.38 -2.18 2.12
CA ALA A 218 -21.24 -3.11 0.99
C ALA A 218 -21.99 -4.45 1.15
N ASP A 219 -22.73 -4.68 2.23
CA ASP A 219 -23.50 -5.92 2.52
C ASP A 219 -22.66 -7.19 2.29
N LEU A 220 -21.46 -7.22 2.86
CA LEU A 220 -20.49 -8.30 2.67
C LEU A 220 -20.92 -9.59 3.38
N SER A 221 -20.68 -10.74 2.74
CA SER A 221 -20.67 -12.00 3.48
C SER A 221 -19.55 -11.98 4.54
N GLN A 222 -19.69 -12.78 5.60
CA GLN A 222 -18.64 -12.87 6.63
C GLN A 222 -17.28 -13.29 6.01
N GLN A 223 -17.30 -14.16 5.02
CA GLN A 223 -16.08 -14.59 4.32
C GLN A 223 -15.43 -13.45 3.56
N ASP A 224 -16.19 -12.62 2.85
CA ASP A 224 -15.67 -11.49 2.10
C ASP A 224 -15.12 -10.42 3.04
N ALA A 225 -15.84 -10.12 4.12
CA ALA A 225 -15.37 -9.22 5.16
C ALA A 225 -14.04 -9.71 5.78
N ASP A 226 -13.95 -10.98 6.14
CA ASP A 226 -12.72 -11.59 6.68
C ASP A 226 -11.56 -11.49 5.68
N ASN A 227 -11.82 -11.78 4.40
CA ASN A 227 -10.79 -11.69 3.36
C ASN A 227 -10.25 -10.26 3.26
N ILE A 228 -11.13 -9.28 3.15
CA ILE A 228 -10.79 -7.86 2.97
C ILE A 228 -10.09 -7.28 4.20
N LEU A 229 -10.61 -7.58 5.40
CA LEU A 229 -10.16 -6.94 6.63
C LEU A 229 -8.85 -7.52 7.15
N PHE A 230 -8.57 -8.84 6.94
CA PHE A 230 -7.35 -9.45 7.49
C PHE A 230 -6.73 -10.60 6.70
N ARG A 231 -7.50 -11.57 6.13
CA ARG A 231 -6.92 -12.78 5.54
C ARG A 231 -6.02 -12.50 4.34
N ASN A 232 -6.39 -11.55 3.49
CA ASN A 232 -5.58 -11.17 2.34
C ASN A 232 -4.26 -10.53 2.77
N ALA A 233 -4.28 -9.68 3.80
CA ALA A 233 -3.05 -9.11 4.35
C ALA A 233 -2.16 -10.20 4.96
N GLN A 234 -2.72 -11.14 5.75
CA GLN A 234 -1.96 -12.27 6.29
C GLN A 234 -1.30 -13.12 5.21
N ARG A 235 -2.02 -13.40 4.11
CA ARG A 235 -1.48 -14.16 2.98
C ARG A 235 -0.36 -13.42 2.25
N LEU A 236 -0.54 -12.14 1.95
CA LEU A 236 0.44 -11.34 1.22
C LEU A 236 1.69 -11.03 2.05
N PHE A 237 1.51 -10.77 3.33
CA PHE A 237 2.61 -10.48 4.25
C PHE A 237 3.00 -11.73 5.06
N SER A 238 3.29 -12.82 4.37
CA SER A 238 3.61 -14.12 4.98
C SER A 238 4.82 -14.11 5.93
N ARG A 239 5.68 -13.07 5.83
CA ARG A 239 6.80 -12.83 6.77
C ARG A 239 6.33 -12.25 8.11
N MET A 240 5.07 -11.82 8.23
CA MET A 240 4.50 -11.33 9.47
C MET A 240 4.37 -12.48 10.45
N ARG A 241 5.05 -12.40 11.60
CA ARG A 241 4.88 -13.38 12.68
C ARG A 241 3.51 -13.15 13.31
N CYS A 242 2.66 -14.16 13.27
CA CYS A 242 1.47 -14.22 14.11
C CYS A 242 1.93 -14.77 15.47
N ASP A 243 2.13 -13.88 16.44
CA ASP A 243 2.33 -14.26 17.84
C ASP A 243 0.98 -14.53 18.50
#